data_218bf3228688ac1a4b9e6b3f23d95bd2
#
_entry.id   218bf3228688ac1a4b9e6b3f23d95bd2
#
_cell.length_a   1.000
_cell.length_b   1.000
_cell.length_c   1.000
_cell.angle_alpha   90.00
_cell.angle_beta   90.00
_cell.angle_gamma   90.00
#
_symmetry.space_group_name_H-M   'P 1'
#
loop_
_entity.id
_entity.type
_entity.pdbx_description
1 polymer ?
#
loop_
_entity_poly.entity_id
_entity_poly.type
_entity_poly.pdbx_seq_one_letter_code
_entity_poly.pdbx_strand_id
1 'polypeptide(L)'
;MTVPMEHEMKFPVADLDALRRRLGELGGVLRSPMSHEQNWVLDDPTRRLALQGVLLRVRRSGSAAFLTFKGKARMAGGVKSRDEIECRVEDAGQVVAILARLGLAPVRRYEKRRETWGLGPVVVALDETPMGTFVEIEGPPEALAPAAAALGLEPERALAGTYLDLWEAYRRRHPEAPADMVFA
;
A
#
# COMPACT_ATOMS: atom_id res chain seq x y z
N MET A 1 -14.17 -6.65 19.97
CA MET A 1 -12.88 -6.05 19.61
C MET A 1 -13.13 -5.00 18.54
N THR A 2 -12.68 -3.77 18.75
CA THR A 2 -12.71 -2.71 17.73
C THR A 2 -11.63 -3.04 16.69
N VAL A 3 -12.02 -3.10 15.43
CA VAL A 3 -11.07 -3.27 14.32
C VAL A 3 -10.36 -1.93 14.10
N PRO A 4 -9.01 -1.90 14.01
CA PRO A 4 -8.28 -0.68 13.69
C PRO A 4 -8.72 -0.14 12.32
N MET A 5 -8.80 1.18 12.20
CA MET A 5 -9.11 1.85 10.95
C MET A 5 -7.85 2.50 10.40
N GLU A 6 -7.46 2.13 9.19
CA GLU A 6 -6.40 2.76 8.42
C GLU A 6 -6.94 4.01 7.74
N HIS A 7 -6.20 5.12 7.83
CA HIS A 7 -6.46 6.34 7.06
C HIS A 7 -5.19 6.71 6.31
N GLU A 8 -5.28 6.86 5.00
CA GLU A 8 -4.14 7.15 4.13
C GLU A 8 -4.45 8.21 3.08
N MET A 9 -3.43 8.95 2.68
CA MET A 9 -3.38 9.74 1.45
C MET A 9 -2.23 9.25 0.59
N LYS A 10 -2.42 9.19 -0.74
CA LYS A 10 -1.42 8.72 -1.70
C LYS A 10 -1.19 9.76 -2.78
N PHE A 11 0.07 9.98 -3.14
CA PHE A 11 0.47 10.94 -4.17
C PHE A 11 1.48 10.34 -5.14
N PRO A 12 1.38 10.63 -6.44
CA PRO A 12 2.47 10.36 -7.38
C PRO A 12 3.56 11.41 -7.14
N VAL A 13 4.82 11.00 -7.18
CA VAL A 13 5.97 11.88 -7.00
C VAL A 13 7.04 11.56 -8.02
N ALA A 14 7.81 12.56 -8.45
CA ALA A 14 8.88 12.37 -9.42
C ALA A 14 10.24 12.14 -8.75
N ASP A 15 10.45 12.68 -7.55
CA ASP A 15 11.76 12.71 -6.88
C ASP A 15 11.63 12.29 -5.42
N LEU A 16 11.94 11.00 -5.14
CA LEU A 16 11.96 10.47 -3.77
C LEU A 16 13.14 11.04 -2.97
N ASP A 17 14.25 11.43 -3.60
CA ASP A 17 15.40 11.99 -2.88
C ASP A 17 15.08 13.38 -2.35
N ALA A 18 14.32 14.18 -3.10
CA ALA A 18 13.80 15.45 -2.59
C ALA A 18 12.91 15.26 -1.36
N LEU A 19 12.04 14.24 -1.38
CA LEU A 19 11.20 13.91 -0.22
C LEU A 19 12.02 13.39 0.98
N ARG A 20 13.06 12.59 0.76
CA ARG A 20 13.98 12.16 1.83
C ARG A 20 14.64 13.35 2.51
N ARG A 21 15.17 14.28 1.72
CA ARG A 21 15.76 15.53 2.26
C ARG A 21 14.73 16.31 3.06
N ARG A 22 13.52 16.48 2.49
CA ARG A 22 12.45 17.21 3.17
C ARG A 22 12.00 16.56 4.47
N LEU A 23 11.88 15.24 4.50
CA LEU A 23 11.60 14.47 5.71
C LEU A 23 12.67 14.71 6.77
N GLY A 24 13.95 14.68 6.40
CA GLY A 24 15.05 15.01 7.30
C GLY A 24 14.99 16.43 7.87
N GLU A 25 14.71 17.44 7.03
CA GLU A 25 14.53 18.83 7.45
C GLU A 25 13.37 19.01 8.46
N LEU A 26 12.30 18.22 8.31
CA LEU A 26 11.14 18.24 9.18
C LEU A 26 11.33 17.40 10.47
N GLY A 27 12.50 16.83 10.69
CA GLY A 27 12.76 15.98 11.84
C GLY A 27 12.16 14.57 11.73
N GLY A 28 11.90 14.11 10.52
CA GLY A 28 11.43 12.75 10.25
C GLY A 28 12.50 11.72 10.65
N VAL A 29 12.04 10.58 11.15
CA VAL A 29 12.90 9.48 11.61
C VAL A 29 12.69 8.27 10.69
N LEU A 30 13.78 7.79 10.08
CA LEU A 30 13.74 6.56 9.27
C LEU A 30 13.38 5.37 10.18
N ARG A 31 12.26 4.70 9.89
CA ARG A 31 11.77 3.51 10.61
C ARG A 31 12.21 2.21 9.94
N SER A 32 12.16 2.19 8.61
CA SER A 32 12.61 1.03 7.83
C SER A 32 13.30 1.51 6.57
N PRO A 33 14.52 1.02 6.29
CA PRO A 33 15.18 1.31 5.02
C PRO A 33 14.43 0.69 3.84
N MET A 34 14.79 1.13 2.63
CA MET A 34 14.23 0.62 1.40
C MET A 34 14.31 -0.91 1.37
N SER A 35 13.17 -1.56 1.23
CA SER A 35 13.04 -3.02 1.17
C SER A 35 12.09 -3.45 0.08
N HIS A 36 12.37 -4.60 -0.54
CA HIS A 36 11.51 -5.17 -1.56
C HIS A 36 10.33 -5.89 -0.91
N GLU A 37 9.13 -5.51 -1.31
CA GLU A 37 7.87 -6.13 -0.90
C GLU A 37 7.26 -6.94 -2.04
N GLN A 38 6.95 -8.20 -1.76
CA GLN A 38 6.19 -9.08 -2.63
C GLN A 38 4.83 -9.33 -2.01
N ASN A 39 3.79 -9.13 -2.78
CA ASN A 39 2.41 -9.20 -2.30
C ASN A 39 1.60 -10.18 -3.14
N TRP A 40 0.90 -11.08 -2.49
CA TRP A 40 -0.09 -12.00 -3.07
C TRP A 40 -1.46 -11.58 -2.58
N VAL A 41 -2.33 -11.20 -3.50
CA VAL A 41 -3.74 -10.94 -3.21
C VAL A 41 -4.50 -12.23 -3.47
N LEU A 42 -5.24 -12.68 -2.47
CA LEU A 42 -5.96 -13.94 -2.49
C LEU A 42 -7.47 -13.70 -2.60
N ASP A 43 -8.12 -14.55 -3.37
CA ASP A 43 -9.57 -14.57 -3.53
C ASP A 43 -10.03 -15.96 -3.95
N ASP A 44 -11.32 -16.21 -3.93
CA ASP A 44 -11.89 -17.40 -4.53
C ASP A 44 -12.04 -17.25 -6.08
N PRO A 45 -12.33 -18.33 -6.79
CA PRO A 45 -12.51 -18.28 -8.25
C PRO A 45 -13.61 -17.34 -8.72
N THR A 46 -14.59 -17.04 -7.87
CA THR A 46 -15.70 -16.13 -8.19
C THR A 46 -15.38 -14.68 -7.90
N ARG A 47 -14.19 -14.39 -7.32
CA ARG A 47 -13.73 -13.05 -6.95
C ARG A 47 -14.61 -12.39 -5.89
N ARG A 48 -15.16 -13.18 -4.98
CA ARG A 48 -16.12 -12.75 -3.97
C ARG A 48 -15.58 -11.65 -3.06
N LEU A 49 -14.32 -11.73 -2.62
CA LEU A 49 -13.73 -10.70 -1.76
C LEU A 49 -13.63 -9.37 -2.51
N ALA A 50 -13.11 -9.40 -3.74
CA ALA A 50 -13.00 -8.20 -4.57
C ALA A 50 -14.37 -7.57 -4.85
N LEU A 51 -15.42 -8.37 -5.15
CA LEU A 51 -16.78 -7.88 -5.35
C LEU A 51 -17.37 -7.21 -4.11
N GLN A 52 -16.93 -7.62 -2.91
CA GLN A 52 -17.30 -6.99 -1.63
C GLN A 52 -16.42 -5.78 -1.27
N GLY A 53 -15.41 -5.47 -2.09
CA GLY A 53 -14.43 -4.43 -1.80
C GLY A 53 -13.42 -4.82 -0.70
N VAL A 54 -13.31 -6.11 -0.40
CA VAL A 54 -12.39 -6.68 0.59
C VAL A 54 -11.11 -7.12 -0.11
N LEU A 55 -9.97 -6.91 0.55
CA LEU A 55 -8.68 -7.41 0.11
C LEU A 55 -8.07 -8.31 1.19
N LEU A 56 -7.76 -9.54 0.82
CA LEU A 56 -6.94 -10.45 1.61
C LEU A 56 -5.56 -10.55 0.96
N ARG A 57 -4.52 -10.28 1.73
CA ARG A 57 -3.14 -10.18 1.23
C ARG A 57 -2.18 -10.94 2.11
N VAL A 58 -1.29 -11.68 1.49
CA VAL A 58 -0.05 -12.13 2.12
C VAL A 58 1.09 -11.29 1.56
N ARG A 59 1.91 -10.70 2.44
CA ARG A 59 3.04 -9.84 2.08
C ARG A 59 4.33 -10.42 2.65
N ARG A 60 5.38 -10.40 1.85
CA ARG A 60 6.76 -10.62 2.29
C ARG A 60 7.56 -9.34 2.10
N SER A 61 8.27 -8.91 3.14
CA SER A 61 9.15 -7.75 3.14
C SER A 61 10.44 -8.14 3.83
N GLY A 62 11.53 -8.30 3.05
CA GLY A 62 12.77 -8.89 3.57
C GLY A 62 12.54 -10.28 4.18
N SER A 63 12.90 -10.44 5.47
CA SER A 63 12.67 -11.68 6.23
C SER A 63 11.32 -11.72 6.96
N ALA A 64 10.53 -10.66 6.92
CA ALA A 64 9.23 -10.59 7.58
C ALA A 64 8.10 -10.96 6.62
N ALA A 65 7.06 -11.62 7.14
CA ALA A 65 5.84 -11.90 6.39
C ALA A 65 4.60 -11.52 7.21
N PHE A 66 3.54 -11.13 6.50
CA PHE A 66 2.31 -10.62 7.09
C PHE A 66 1.09 -11.15 6.35
N LEU A 67 0.05 -11.47 7.09
CA LEU A 67 -1.30 -11.69 6.57
C LEU A 67 -2.14 -10.46 6.91
N THR A 68 -2.75 -9.85 5.89
CA THR A 68 -3.52 -8.61 6.03
C THR A 68 -4.91 -8.80 5.46
N PHE A 69 -5.92 -8.45 6.24
CA PHE A 69 -7.29 -8.22 5.80
C PHE A 69 -7.53 -6.72 5.71
N LYS A 70 -8.11 -6.27 4.61
CA LYS A 70 -8.53 -4.87 4.43
C LYS A 70 -9.99 -4.85 3.99
N GLY A 71 -10.82 -4.16 4.76
CA GLY A 71 -12.25 -3.99 4.49
C GLY A 71 -12.52 -3.02 3.33
N LYS A 72 -13.81 -2.80 3.07
CA LYS A 72 -14.26 -1.88 2.02
C LYS A 72 -13.78 -0.46 2.27
N ALA A 73 -13.08 0.12 1.31
CA ALA A 73 -12.59 1.48 1.40
C ALA A 73 -13.71 2.52 1.29
N ARG A 74 -13.54 3.64 2.02
CA ARG A 74 -14.33 4.85 1.91
C ARG A 74 -13.41 6.01 1.57
N MET A 75 -13.84 6.90 0.69
CA MET A 75 -13.08 8.09 0.30
C MET A 75 -13.80 9.33 0.78
N ALA A 76 -13.09 10.22 1.46
CA ALA A 76 -13.59 11.53 1.86
C ALA A 76 -12.44 12.53 1.90
N GLY A 77 -12.56 13.68 1.20
CA GLY A 77 -11.56 14.74 1.22
C GLY A 77 -10.13 14.31 0.82
N GLY A 78 -9.99 13.37 -0.13
CA GLY A 78 -8.69 12.82 -0.52
C GLY A 78 -8.14 11.75 0.43
N VAL A 79 -8.79 11.53 1.58
CA VAL A 79 -8.42 10.49 2.56
C VAL A 79 -9.16 9.20 2.24
N LYS A 80 -8.41 8.10 2.14
CA LYS A 80 -8.95 6.75 2.07
C LYS A 80 -8.95 6.13 3.46
N SER A 81 -10.11 5.59 3.86
CA SER A 81 -10.30 4.96 5.17
C SER A 81 -10.88 3.59 5.01
N ARG A 82 -10.38 2.60 5.77
CA ARG A 82 -10.91 1.24 5.79
C ARG A 82 -10.47 0.48 7.04
N ASP A 83 -11.23 -0.53 7.41
CA ASP A 83 -10.81 -1.48 8.43
C ASP A 83 -9.57 -2.24 7.97
N GLU A 84 -8.57 -2.38 8.84
CA GLU A 84 -7.38 -3.17 8.58
C GLU A 84 -7.06 -4.06 9.78
N ILE A 85 -6.81 -5.34 9.50
CA ILE A 85 -6.28 -6.30 10.46
C ILE A 85 -5.03 -6.89 9.83
N GLU A 86 -3.89 -6.72 10.48
CA GLU A 86 -2.63 -7.30 10.03
C GLU A 86 -2.00 -8.11 11.16
N CYS A 87 -1.49 -9.30 10.83
CA CYS A 87 -0.70 -10.09 11.76
C CYS A 87 0.59 -10.57 11.07
N ARG A 88 1.66 -10.60 11.85
CA ARG A 88 2.91 -11.20 11.42
C ARG A 88 2.75 -12.72 11.36
N VAL A 89 3.33 -13.33 10.34
CA VAL A 89 3.39 -14.77 10.13
C VAL A 89 4.85 -15.19 9.91
N GLU A 90 5.18 -16.44 10.18
CA GLU A 90 6.56 -16.92 10.03
C GLU A 90 6.91 -17.20 8.57
N ASP A 91 5.98 -17.81 7.82
CA ASP A 91 6.20 -18.23 6.44
C ASP A 91 5.03 -17.85 5.52
N ALA A 92 5.30 -16.91 4.61
CA ALA A 92 4.32 -16.47 3.62
C ALA A 92 3.82 -17.60 2.71
N GLY A 93 4.72 -18.49 2.30
CA GLY A 93 4.39 -19.63 1.41
C GLY A 93 3.45 -20.62 2.07
N GLN A 94 3.69 -20.96 3.34
CA GLN A 94 2.81 -21.85 4.09
C GLN A 94 1.42 -21.22 4.27
N VAL A 95 1.33 -19.92 4.59
CA VAL A 95 0.05 -19.22 4.72
C VAL A 95 -0.72 -19.23 3.38
N VAL A 96 -0.05 -18.93 2.28
CA VAL A 96 -0.66 -19.01 0.93
C VAL A 96 -1.16 -20.43 0.64
N ALA A 97 -0.36 -21.46 0.97
CA ALA A 97 -0.75 -22.86 0.76
C ALA A 97 -1.98 -23.27 1.61
N ILE A 98 -2.04 -22.83 2.87
CA ILE A 98 -3.19 -23.09 3.75
C ILE A 98 -4.44 -22.42 3.18
N LEU A 99 -4.36 -21.11 2.83
CA LEU A 99 -5.49 -20.36 2.29
C LEU A 99 -5.98 -20.94 0.96
N ALA A 100 -5.07 -21.41 0.11
CA ALA A 100 -5.43 -22.12 -1.13
C ALA A 100 -6.24 -23.39 -0.87
N ARG A 101 -5.93 -24.17 0.20
CA ARG A 101 -6.73 -25.34 0.60
C ARG A 101 -8.12 -24.97 1.12
N LEU A 102 -8.30 -23.71 1.55
CA LEU A 102 -9.59 -23.14 1.96
C LEU A 102 -10.33 -22.46 0.80
N GLY A 103 -9.84 -22.61 -0.44
CA GLY A 103 -10.44 -22.04 -1.64
C GLY A 103 -10.04 -20.59 -1.94
N LEU A 104 -9.08 -20.03 -1.21
CA LEU A 104 -8.56 -18.66 -1.41
C LEU A 104 -7.14 -18.73 -1.99
N ALA A 105 -7.02 -18.67 -3.30
CA ALA A 105 -5.76 -18.75 -4.02
C ALA A 105 -5.25 -17.37 -4.47
N PRO A 106 -3.95 -17.18 -4.76
CA PRO A 106 -3.42 -15.97 -5.34
C PRO A 106 -4.08 -15.67 -6.70
N VAL A 107 -4.67 -14.50 -6.82
CA VAL A 107 -5.37 -14.02 -8.03
C VAL A 107 -4.69 -12.82 -8.67
N ARG A 108 -3.81 -12.16 -7.92
CA ARG A 108 -2.94 -11.06 -8.36
C ARG A 108 -1.66 -11.07 -7.54
N ARG A 109 -0.57 -10.64 -8.16
CA ARG A 109 0.69 -10.33 -7.50
C ARG A 109 1.05 -8.88 -7.77
N TYR A 110 1.67 -8.25 -6.79
CA TYR A 110 2.31 -6.97 -7.00
C TYR A 110 3.55 -6.82 -6.14
N GLU A 111 4.48 -6.04 -6.65
CA GLU A 111 5.74 -5.74 -5.99
C GLU A 111 5.92 -4.24 -5.88
N LYS A 112 6.63 -3.84 -4.87
CA LYS A 112 7.15 -2.48 -4.69
C LYS A 112 8.41 -2.52 -3.86
N ARG A 113 9.19 -1.47 -3.91
CA ARG A 113 10.22 -1.20 -2.92
C ARG A 113 9.73 -0.09 -2.04
N ARG A 114 9.80 -0.28 -0.72
CA ARG A 114 9.23 0.65 0.26
C ARG A 114 10.27 1.04 1.30
N GLU A 115 10.38 2.33 1.54
CA GLU A 115 11.08 2.95 2.66
C GLU A 115 10.05 3.64 3.56
N THR A 116 10.21 3.56 4.88
CA THR A 116 9.19 4.07 5.82
C THR A 116 9.82 5.03 6.82
N TRP A 117 9.18 6.18 7.00
CA TRP A 117 9.57 7.26 7.91
C TRP A 117 8.48 7.54 8.93
N GLY A 118 8.85 7.94 10.15
CA GLY A 118 7.94 8.54 11.11
C GLY A 118 8.06 10.05 11.06
N LEU A 119 6.94 10.77 10.94
CA LEU A 119 6.89 12.22 10.98
C LEU A 119 5.76 12.67 11.93
N GLY A 120 6.12 12.99 13.16
CA GLY A 120 5.13 13.26 14.22
C GLY A 120 4.15 12.09 14.36
N PRO A 121 2.82 12.33 14.25
CA PRO A 121 1.82 11.27 14.42
C PRO A 121 1.60 10.42 13.16
N VAL A 122 2.23 10.76 12.03
CA VAL A 122 2.03 10.03 10.76
C VAL A 122 3.22 9.15 10.41
N VAL A 123 2.93 8.14 9.61
CA VAL A 123 3.92 7.32 8.91
C VAL A 123 3.91 7.74 7.44
N VAL A 124 5.10 7.98 6.88
CA VAL A 124 5.30 8.33 5.48
C VAL A 124 6.04 7.18 4.82
N ALA A 125 5.42 6.58 3.82
CA ALA A 125 6.03 5.52 3.01
C ALA A 125 6.41 6.07 1.63
N LEU A 126 7.69 5.89 1.26
CA LEU A 126 8.21 6.20 -0.06
C LEU A 126 8.25 4.91 -0.86
N ASP A 127 7.50 4.85 -1.95
CA ASP A 127 7.30 3.65 -2.75
C ASP A 127 7.86 3.80 -4.17
N GLU A 128 8.69 2.85 -4.57
CA GLU A 128 9.02 2.58 -5.97
C GLU A 128 8.16 1.42 -6.46
N THR A 129 7.50 1.59 -7.59
CA THR A 129 6.66 0.56 -8.23
C THR A 129 7.01 0.42 -9.70
N PRO A 130 6.62 -0.66 -10.38
CA PRO A 130 6.81 -0.80 -11.84
C PRO A 130 6.17 0.30 -12.70
N MET A 131 5.20 1.04 -12.16
CA MET A 131 4.52 2.14 -12.87
C MET A 131 4.98 3.55 -12.46
N GLY A 132 5.95 3.67 -11.56
CA GLY A 132 6.47 4.94 -11.07
C GLY A 132 6.61 5.00 -9.56
N THR A 133 6.86 6.20 -9.05
CA THR A 133 7.14 6.46 -7.64
C THR A 133 5.97 7.18 -6.96
N PHE A 134 5.75 6.83 -5.70
CA PHE A 134 4.63 7.33 -4.92
C PHE A 134 5.06 7.61 -3.48
N VAL A 135 4.26 8.42 -2.80
CA VAL A 135 4.30 8.55 -1.35
C VAL A 135 2.92 8.23 -0.77
N GLU A 136 2.89 7.45 0.30
CA GLU A 136 1.70 7.23 1.12
C GLU A 136 1.93 7.87 2.49
N ILE A 137 0.93 8.58 2.99
CA ILE A 137 0.93 9.19 4.32
C ILE A 137 -0.21 8.53 5.08
N GLU A 138 0.11 7.87 6.19
CA GLU A 138 -0.84 7.12 7.01
C GLU A 138 -0.82 7.64 8.45
N GLY A 139 -2.00 7.77 9.07
CA GLY A 139 -2.13 8.24 10.45
C GLY A 139 -3.50 8.78 10.79
N PRO A 140 -3.63 9.56 11.88
CA PRO A 140 -4.87 10.22 12.25
C PRO A 140 -5.37 11.14 11.12
N PRO A 141 -6.67 11.11 10.78
CA PRO A 141 -7.21 11.87 9.63
C PRO A 141 -6.85 13.36 9.64
N GLU A 142 -6.88 13.98 10.82
CA GLU A 142 -6.58 15.40 11.02
C GLU A 142 -5.10 15.75 10.77
N ALA A 143 -4.20 14.76 10.82
CA ALA A 143 -2.77 14.96 10.62
C ALA A 143 -2.33 14.76 9.17
N LEU A 144 -3.14 14.12 8.31
CA LEU A 144 -2.73 13.73 6.95
C LEU A 144 -2.51 14.93 6.03
N ALA A 145 -3.50 15.83 5.92
CA ALA A 145 -3.39 17.01 5.04
C ALA A 145 -2.29 17.99 5.50
N PRO A 146 -2.12 18.29 6.80
CA PRO A 146 -0.97 19.08 7.28
C PRO A 146 0.38 18.42 6.96
N ALA A 147 0.51 17.10 7.11
CA ALA A 147 1.74 16.38 6.79
C ALA A 147 2.04 16.41 5.28
N ALA A 148 1.02 16.22 4.43
CA ALA A 148 1.15 16.34 2.97
C ALA A 148 1.64 17.74 2.59
N ALA A 149 1.02 18.81 3.10
CA ALA A 149 1.42 20.17 2.83
C ALA A 149 2.85 20.48 3.31
N ALA A 150 3.26 19.97 4.48
CA ALA A 150 4.62 20.12 4.99
C ALA A 150 5.67 19.45 4.08
N LEU A 151 5.29 18.36 3.41
CA LEU A 151 6.11 17.66 2.43
C LEU A 151 6.09 18.32 1.03
N GLY A 152 5.34 19.43 0.86
CA GLY A 152 5.19 20.11 -0.44
C GLY A 152 4.22 19.42 -1.39
N LEU A 153 3.31 18.58 -0.85
CA LEU A 153 2.26 17.90 -1.61
C LEU A 153 0.94 18.64 -1.46
N GLU A 154 0.17 18.72 -2.53
CA GLU A 154 -1.15 19.35 -2.55
C GLU A 154 -2.20 18.29 -2.13
N PRO A 155 -2.86 18.41 -0.97
CA PRO A 155 -3.82 17.39 -0.48
C PRO A 155 -4.94 17.08 -1.48
N GLU A 156 -5.35 18.06 -2.28
CA GLU A 156 -6.41 17.95 -3.29
C GLU A 156 -6.00 17.03 -4.46
N ARG A 157 -4.71 16.80 -4.64
CA ARG A 157 -4.15 15.94 -5.69
C ARG A 157 -3.93 14.50 -5.21
N ALA A 158 -4.40 14.16 -4.01
CA ALA A 158 -4.33 12.80 -3.52
C ALA A 158 -5.07 11.83 -4.45
N LEU A 159 -4.43 10.70 -4.76
CA LEU A 159 -4.98 9.69 -5.64
C LEU A 159 -6.01 8.82 -4.91
N ALA A 160 -7.14 8.61 -5.54
CA ALA A 160 -8.09 7.58 -5.15
C ALA A 160 -7.61 6.19 -5.64
N GLY A 161 -7.96 5.16 -4.90
CA GLY A 161 -7.71 3.79 -5.31
C GLY A 161 -6.46 3.14 -4.71
N THR A 162 -6.33 1.86 -5.00
CA THR A 162 -5.19 1.02 -4.61
C THR A 162 -4.11 1.04 -5.70
N TYR A 163 -2.93 0.50 -5.40
CA TYR A 163 -1.91 0.28 -6.45
C TYR A 163 -2.40 -0.62 -7.57
N LEU A 164 -3.27 -1.58 -7.27
CA LEU A 164 -3.85 -2.45 -8.31
C LEU A 164 -4.81 -1.68 -9.22
N ASP A 165 -5.61 -0.74 -8.68
CA ASP A 165 -6.46 0.12 -9.50
C ASP A 165 -5.63 1.04 -10.40
N LEU A 166 -4.54 1.60 -9.86
CA LEU A 166 -3.59 2.42 -10.62
C LEU A 166 -2.87 1.60 -11.70
N TRP A 167 -2.49 0.34 -11.37
CA TRP A 167 -1.88 -0.57 -12.33
C TRP A 167 -2.82 -0.92 -13.48
N GLU A 168 -4.09 -1.20 -13.20
CA GLU A 168 -5.07 -1.44 -14.26
C GLU A 168 -5.28 -0.19 -15.15
N ALA A 169 -5.24 1.01 -14.56
CA ALA A 169 -5.28 2.26 -15.33
C ALA A 169 -4.00 2.46 -16.16
N TYR A 170 -2.84 2.08 -15.64
CA TYR A 170 -1.56 2.08 -16.36
C TYR A 170 -1.60 1.11 -17.54
N ARG A 171 -2.02 -0.13 -17.33
CA ARG A 171 -2.12 -1.18 -18.37
C ARG A 171 -3.05 -0.81 -19.53
N ARG A 172 -4.13 -0.05 -19.29
CA ARG A 172 -4.98 0.45 -20.38
C ARG A 172 -4.22 1.35 -21.36
N ARG A 173 -3.16 2.01 -20.91
CA ARG A 173 -2.29 2.87 -21.74
C ARG A 173 -1.03 2.15 -22.23
N HIS A 174 -0.71 1.02 -21.62
CA HIS A 174 0.46 0.16 -21.86
C HIS A 174 0.02 -1.30 -22.00
N PRO A 175 -0.58 -1.68 -23.16
CA PRO A 175 -1.16 -3.02 -23.33
C PRO A 175 -0.12 -4.16 -23.22
N GLU A 176 1.17 -3.85 -23.42
CA GLU A 176 2.30 -4.76 -23.27
C GLU A 176 2.63 -5.10 -21.79
N ALA A 177 2.13 -4.29 -20.85
CA ALA A 177 2.41 -4.50 -19.43
C ALA A 177 1.72 -5.77 -18.92
N PRO A 178 2.41 -6.59 -18.08
CA PRO A 178 1.88 -7.85 -17.58
C PRO A 178 0.65 -7.66 -16.70
N ALA A 179 -0.10 -8.76 -16.46
CA ALA A 179 -1.26 -8.73 -15.57
C ALA A 179 -0.86 -8.37 -14.14
N ASP A 180 0.22 -8.94 -13.65
CA ASP A 180 0.78 -8.66 -12.33
C ASP A 180 1.69 -7.42 -12.37
N MET A 181 1.64 -6.60 -11.31
CA MET A 181 2.51 -5.43 -11.15
C MET A 181 3.83 -5.88 -10.51
N VAL A 182 4.74 -6.42 -11.29
CA VAL A 182 6.05 -6.92 -10.83
C VAL A 182 7.18 -6.21 -11.56
N PHE A 183 8.31 -6.08 -10.90
CA PHE A 183 9.52 -5.56 -11.55
C PHE A 183 10.01 -6.54 -12.62
N ALA A 184 10.61 -6.01 -13.71
CA ALA A 184 11.22 -6.78 -14.77
C ALA A 184 12.52 -7.45 -14.32
#